data_02dd009aaafe7f7323c7cae1a07dc656
#
_entry.id   02dd009aaafe7f7323c7cae1a07dc656
#
_cell.length_a   1.000
_cell.length_b   1.000
_cell.length_c   1.000
_cell.angle_alpha   90.00
_cell.angle_beta   90.00
_cell.angle_gamma   90.00
#
_symmetry.space_group_name_H-M   'P 1'
#
loop_
_entity.id
_entity.type
_entity.pdbx_description
1 polymer ?
#
loop_
_entity_poly.entity_id
_entity_poly.type
_entity_poly.pdbx_seq_one_letter_code
_entity_poly.pdbx_strand_id
1 'polypeptide(L)'
;MSLRIRGWRKIVKWAIWGSLALLFAVFFVKVVTYEATYYAEKDGSERAVAEVIEPKEELIEVQPDDNEIREYIVAPDRPRYLSIAKLGITNARVLPMGINSRGELDTPVNIFDTGWYEASGKPGQGGTMLVDGHNGGPHVHGVFKELPTLVEGDIITIERGDGMIYRYAVVENITVPLEESDAYMAIAAKSPVPGEESISIITCTGEWSQQQQTYLSRQFVRAVLVDE
;
A
#
# COMPACT_ATOMS: atom_id res chain seq x y z
N MET A 1 7.80 32.11 -86.56
CA MET A 1 8.65 31.67 -85.45
C MET A 1 7.77 31.59 -84.17
N SER A 2 6.94 30.55 -84.07
CA SER A 2 5.97 30.44 -82.96
C SER A 2 5.50 28.99 -82.75
N LEU A 3 6.44 28.08 -82.47
CA LEU A 3 6.10 26.66 -82.25
C LEU A 3 6.72 26.04 -81.03
N ARG A 4 7.35 26.81 -80.08
CA ARG A 4 8.08 26.26 -78.95
C ARG A 4 7.37 26.36 -77.60
N ILE A 5 6.26 27.06 -77.45
CA ILE A 5 5.66 27.37 -76.13
C ILE A 5 4.59 26.39 -75.69
N ARG A 6 3.96 25.63 -76.62
CA ARG A 6 2.86 24.70 -76.26
C ARG A 6 3.30 23.40 -75.58
N GLY A 7 4.52 22.90 -75.86
CA GLY A 7 5.04 21.65 -75.26
C GLY A 7 5.45 21.82 -73.79
N TRP A 8 6.03 22.98 -73.48
CA TRP A 8 6.56 23.20 -72.12
C TRP A 8 5.49 23.30 -71.03
N ARG A 9 4.33 23.86 -71.37
CA ARG A 9 3.18 23.94 -70.44
C ARG A 9 2.58 22.57 -70.10
N LYS A 10 2.65 21.60 -70.98
CA LYS A 10 2.21 20.23 -70.69
C LYS A 10 3.22 19.51 -69.78
N ILE A 11 4.51 19.65 -70.04
CA ILE A 11 5.56 19.02 -69.26
C ILE A 11 5.54 19.54 -67.82
N VAL A 12 5.38 20.86 -67.62
CA VAL A 12 5.31 21.49 -66.30
C VAL A 12 4.05 21.04 -65.55
N LYS A 13 2.92 20.90 -66.21
CA LYS A 13 1.69 20.35 -65.58
C LYS A 13 1.89 18.91 -65.13
N TRP A 14 2.47 18.05 -65.92
CA TRP A 14 2.72 16.66 -65.55
C TRP A 14 3.76 16.54 -64.42
N ALA A 15 4.78 17.40 -64.38
CA ALA A 15 5.74 17.46 -63.29
C ALA A 15 5.07 17.89 -61.97
N ILE A 16 4.19 18.89 -62.00
CA ILE A 16 3.45 19.35 -60.83
C ILE A 16 2.52 18.26 -60.29
N TRP A 17 1.75 17.61 -61.16
CA TRP A 17 0.84 16.53 -60.78
C TRP A 17 1.58 15.30 -60.25
N GLY A 18 2.75 14.96 -60.82
CA GLY A 18 3.62 13.88 -60.34
C GLY A 18 4.19 14.17 -58.96
N SER A 19 4.63 15.42 -58.74
CA SER A 19 5.15 15.84 -57.40
C SER A 19 4.04 15.82 -56.33
N LEU A 20 2.83 16.27 -56.70
CA LEU A 20 1.68 16.25 -55.77
C LEU A 20 1.29 14.83 -55.41
N ALA A 21 1.26 13.90 -56.38
CA ALA A 21 0.95 12.49 -56.16
C ALA A 21 2.00 11.82 -55.25
N LEU A 22 3.29 12.15 -55.44
CA LEU A 22 4.37 11.63 -54.59
C LEU A 22 4.29 12.14 -53.13
N LEU A 23 3.98 13.44 -52.96
CA LEU A 23 3.75 14.01 -51.64
C LEU A 23 2.56 13.38 -50.94
N PHE A 24 1.48 13.13 -51.67
CA PHE A 24 0.30 12.46 -51.15
C PHE A 24 0.59 11.00 -50.74
N ALA A 25 1.36 10.28 -51.56
CA ALA A 25 1.77 8.92 -51.25
C ALA A 25 2.67 8.85 -49.98
N VAL A 26 3.62 9.78 -49.85
CA VAL A 26 4.49 9.90 -48.69
C VAL A 26 3.69 10.28 -47.41
N PHE A 27 2.74 11.21 -47.57
CA PHE A 27 1.86 11.59 -46.46
C PHE A 27 0.97 10.41 -46.03
N PHE A 28 0.36 9.70 -46.99
CA PHE A 28 -0.49 8.56 -46.70
C PHE A 28 0.28 7.41 -46.01
N VAL A 29 1.50 7.12 -46.48
CA VAL A 29 2.37 6.13 -45.81
C VAL A 29 2.70 6.57 -44.37
N LYS A 30 3.01 7.85 -44.15
CA LYS A 30 3.28 8.36 -42.80
C LYS A 30 2.07 8.27 -41.85
N VAL A 31 0.88 8.57 -42.36
CA VAL A 31 -0.36 8.48 -41.59
C VAL A 31 -0.66 7.03 -41.25
N VAL A 32 -0.57 6.12 -42.20
CA VAL A 32 -0.81 4.68 -41.96
C VAL A 32 0.20 4.07 -41.04
N THR A 33 1.48 4.46 -41.16
CA THR A 33 2.53 3.96 -40.21
C THR A 33 2.36 4.56 -38.82
N TYR A 34 1.95 5.84 -38.71
CA TYR A 34 1.67 6.47 -37.42
C TYR A 34 0.48 5.81 -36.71
N GLU A 35 -0.63 5.57 -37.41
CA GLU A 35 -1.76 4.83 -36.83
C GLU A 35 -1.37 3.41 -36.42
N ALA A 36 -0.64 2.68 -37.28
CA ALA A 36 -0.21 1.33 -36.95
C ALA A 36 0.71 1.27 -35.73
N THR A 37 1.63 2.25 -35.58
CA THR A 37 2.48 2.33 -34.37
C THR A 37 1.70 2.77 -33.15
N TYR A 38 0.76 3.71 -33.27
CA TYR A 38 -0.10 4.15 -32.18
C TYR A 38 -0.99 3.02 -31.64
N TYR A 39 -1.61 2.22 -32.52
CA TYR A 39 -2.42 1.09 -32.09
C TYR A 39 -1.58 -0.06 -31.56
N ALA A 40 -0.37 -0.30 -32.09
CA ALA A 40 0.54 -1.31 -31.56
C ALA A 40 1.09 -0.95 -30.17
N GLU A 41 1.37 0.34 -29.93
CA GLU A 41 1.81 0.84 -28.63
C GLU A 41 0.66 0.81 -27.60
N LYS A 42 -0.57 1.13 -28.01
CA LYS A 42 -1.76 1.02 -27.19
C LYS A 42 -2.10 -0.43 -26.84
N ASP A 43 -2.08 -1.36 -27.81
CA ASP A 43 -2.29 -2.81 -27.56
C ASP A 43 -1.17 -3.41 -26.70
N GLY A 44 0.08 -2.95 -26.87
CA GLY A 44 1.21 -3.30 -26.00
C GLY A 44 1.07 -2.76 -24.59
N SER A 45 0.52 -1.55 -24.42
CA SER A 45 0.27 -0.98 -23.10
C SER A 45 -0.96 -1.61 -22.41
N GLU A 46 -1.99 -1.96 -23.16
CA GLU A 46 -3.15 -2.71 -22.62
C GLU A 46 -2.78 -4.15 -22.24
N ARG A 47 -1.82 -4.77 -22.93
CA ARG A 47 -1.28 -6.08 -22.55
C ARG A 47 -0.26 -6.01 -21.40
N ALA A 48 0.45 -4.92 -21.25
CA ALA A 48 1.37 -4.69 -20.11
C ALA A 48 0.65 -4.29 -18.84
N VAL A 49 -0.59 -3.81 -18.94
CA VAL A 49 -1.55 -3.60 -17.85
C VAL A 49 -2.52 -4.78 -17.72
N ALA A 50 -2.24 -5.95 -18.31
CA ALA A 50 -2.78 -7.18 -17.77
C ALA A 50 -2.22 -7.28 -16.35
N GLU A 51 -3.04 -6.78 -15.41
CA GLU A 51 -2.88 -6.85 -13.97
C GLU A 51 -2.16 -8.17 -13.64
N VAL A 52 -0.94 -8.07 -13.14
CA VAL A 52 -0.34 -9.17 -12.41
C VAL A 52 -1.25 -9.30 -11.19
N ILE A 53 -2.30 -10.11 -11.32
CA ILE A 53 -3.07 -10.58 -10.18
C ILE A 53 -2.06 -11.46 -9.43
N GLU A 54 -1.28 -10.83 -8.55
CA GLU A 54 -0.56 -11.58 -7.54
C GLU A 54 -1.62 -12.41 -6.84
N PRO A 55 -1.47 -13.75 -6.79
CA PRO A 55 -2.43 -14.57 -6.08
C PRO A 55 -2.55 -13.99 -4.67
N LYS A 56 -3.76 -13.56 -4.30
CA LYS A 56 -4.01 -13.10 -2.93
C LYS A 56 -3.66 -14.27 -2.02
N GLU A 57 -2.60 -14.11 -1.23
CA GLU A 57 -2.19 -15.15 -0.28
C GLU A 57 -3.39 -15.51 0.60
N GLU A 58 -3.66 -16.82 0.72
CA GLU A 58 -4.74 -17.30 1.57
C GLU A 58 -4.40 -17.01 3.03
N LEU A 59 -5.31 -16.35 3.74
CA LEU A 59 -5.09 -15.99 5.14
C LEU A 59 -4.97 -17.24 6.00
N ILE A 60 -4.00 -17.22 6.91
CA ILE A 60 -3.83 -18.26 7.94
C ILE A 60 -4.66 -17.86 9.15
N GLU A 61 -5.72 -18.66 9.44
CA GLU A 61 -6.66 -18.43 10.54
C GLU A 61 -6.39 -19.36 11.74
N VAL A 62 -5.16 -19.86 11.86
CA VAL A 62 -4.70 -20.70 12.98
C VAL A 62 -3.77 -19.88 13.85
N GLN A 63 -4.10 -19.79 15.13
CA GLN A 63 -3.25 -19.09 16.11
C GLN A 63 -1.90 -19.80 16.21
N PRO A 64 -0.78 -19.07 16.15
CA PRO A 64 0.55 -19.63 16.39
C PRO A 64 0.62 -20.34 17.75
N ASP A 65 1.25 -21.51 17.76
CA ASP A 65 1.40 -22.26 19.01
C ASP A 65 2.51 -21.65 19.90
N ASP A 66 2.58 -22.11 21.16
CA ASP A 66 3.58 -21.60 22.12
C ASP A 66 5.02 -21.83 21.68
N ASN A 67 5.31 -22.83 20.83
CA ASN A 67 6.65 -23.06 20.31
C ASN A 67 6.97 -22.07 19.20
N GLU A 68 6.06 -21.87 18.26
CA GLU A 68 6.20 -20.87 17.19
C GLU A 68 6.40 -19.47 17.76
N ILE A 69 5.67 -19.12 18.84
CA ILE A 69 5.84 -17.83 19.54
C ILE A 69 7.23 -17.76 20.19
N ARG A 70 7.66 -18.78 20.96
CA ARG A 70 8.95 -18.77 21.64
C ARG A 70 10.14 -18.77 20.69
N GLU A 71 10.05 -19.48 19.58
CA GLU A 71 11.12 -19.59 18.59
C GLU A 71 11.21 -18.37 17.66
N TYR A 72 10.23 -17.45 17.71
CA TYR A 72 10.26 -16.23 16.92
C TYR A 72 11.37 -15.30 17.43
N ILE A 73 12.41 -15.07 16.62
CA ILE A 73 13.58 -14.27 16.94
C ILE A 73 13.72 -13.13 15.94
N VAL A 74 14.00 -11.94 16.46
CA VAL A 74 14.27 -10.74 15.67
C VAL A 74 15.60 -10.12 16.09
N ALA A 75 16.12 -9.17 15.31
CA ALA A 75 17.30 -8.39 15.70
C ALA A 75 17.04 -7.63 17.03
N PRO A 76 18.07 -7.41 17.87
CA PRO A 76 17.91 -6.83 19.20
C PRO A 76 17.18 -5.49 19.26
N ASP A 77 17.24 -4.68 18.19
CA ASP A 77 16.64 -3.35 18.10
C ASP A 77 15.26 -3.33 17.45
N ARG A 78 14.68 -4.49 17.09
CA ARG A 78 13.39 -4.60 16.43
C ARG A 78 12.27 -4.99 17.39
N PRO A 79 11.04 -4.54 17.18
CA PRO A 79 9.88 -5.04 17.91
C PRO A 79 9.75 -6.55 17.69
N ARG A 80 9.50 -7.28 18.75
CA ARG A 80 9.35 -8.75 18.73
C ARG A 80 7.92 -9.17 19.00
N TYR A 81 7.36 -8.70 20.12
CA TYR A 81 5.99 -9.03 20.53
C TYR A 81 5.20 -7.80 20.88
N LEU A 82 3.90 -7.85 20.55
CA LEU A 82 2.90 -6.89 20.98
C LEU A 82 1.92 -7.55 21.94
N SER A 83 1.61 -6.86 23.04
CA SER A 83 0.61 -7.30 24.01
C SER A 83 -0.32 -6.14 24.39
N ILE A 84 -1.62 -6.41 24.48
CA ILE A 84 -2.65 -5.48 24.95
C ILE A 84 -3.57 -6.25 25.89
N ALA A 85 -3.28 -6.18 27.20
CA ALA A 85 -3.94 -7.00 28.21
C ALA A 85 -5.47 -6.83 28.21
N LYS A 86 -5.96 -5.61 28.02
CA LYS A 86 -7.40 -5.32 27.93
C LYS A 86 -8.11 -6.08 26.81
N LEU A 87 -7.42 -6.36 25.70
CA LEU A 87 -7.95 -7.09 24.56
C LEU A 87 -7.64 -8.58 24.60
N GLY A 88 -6.94 -9.07 25.65
CA GLY A 88 -6.50 -10.45 25.73
C GLY A 88 -5.36 -10.80 24.75
N ILE A 89 -4.73 -9.80 24.13
CA ILE A 89 -3.61 -10.01 23.22
C ILE A 89 -2.34 -10.21 24.05
N THR A 90 -1.70 -11.37 23.87
CA THR A 90 -0.45 -11.72 24.57
C THR A 90 0.57 -12.22 23.57
N ASN A 91 1.72 -11.55 23.49
CA ASN A 91 2.86 -11.92 22.66
C ASN A 91 2.50 -12.19 21.17
N ALA A 92 1.60 -11.37 20.59
CA ALA A 92 1.41 -11.40 19.15
C ALA A 92 2.75 -11.05 18.46
N ARG A 93 3.20 -11.89 17.54
CA ARG A 93 4.47 -11.68 16.83
C ARG A 93 4.38 -10.39 16.01
N VAL A 94 5.43 -9.60 16.01
CA VAL A 94 5.53 -8.36 15.23
C VAL A 94 6.44 -8.62 14.05
N LEU A 95 5.87 -8.83 12.88
CA LEU A 95 6.60 -9.16 11.65
C LEU A 95 7.05 -7.86 10.93
N PRO A 96 8.29 -7.82 10.39
CA PRO A 96 8.71 -6.69 9.56
C PRO A 96 7.94 -6.67 8.26
N MET A 97 7.32 -5.55 7.93
CA MET A 97 6.51 -5.34 6.74
C MET A 97 7.06 -4.20 5.88
N GLY A 98 6.85 -4.32 4.57
CA GLY A 98 7.19 -3.33 3.57
C GLY A 98 5.98 -2.61 3.00
N ILE A 99 6.18 -2.04 1.83
CA ILE A 99 5.11 -1.50 0.97
C ILE A 99 4.98 -2.42 -0.23
N ASN A 100 3.77 -2.86 -0.53
CA ASN A 100 3.49 -3.73 -1.66
C ASN A 100 3.57 -3.00 -3.02
N SER A 101 3.37 -3.74 -4.10
CA SER A 101 3.43 -3.20 -5.47
C SER A 101 2.36 -2.13 -5.77
N ARG A 102 1.30 -2.06 -4.95
CA ARG A 102 0.23 -1.06 -5.04
C ARG A 102 0.51 0.21 -4.20
N GLY A 103 1.62 0.24 -3.46
CA GLY A 103 1.96 1.36 -2.57
C GLY A 103 1.24 1.31 -1.22
N GLU A 104 0.62 0.19 -0.86
CA GLU A 104 -0.06 -0.03 0.41
C GLU A 104 0.90 -0.72 1.40
N LEU A 105 0.67 -0.54 2.69
CA LEU A 105 1.38 -1.28 3.73
C LEU A 105 1.00 -2.77 3.64
N ASP A 106 2.01 -3.64 3.58
CA ASP A 106 1.78 -5.08 3.65
C ASP A 106 1.29 -5.48 5.03
N THR A 107 0.43 -6.49 5.08
CA THR A 107 -0.17 -7.02 6.30
C THR A 107 0.21 -8.50 6.46
N PRO A 108 0.47 -9.01 7.67
CA PRO A 108 0.81 -10.42 7.88
C PRO A 108 -0.23 -11.37 7.30
N VAL A 109 0.21 -12.50 6.74
CA VAL A 109 -0.69 -13.54 6.22
C VAL A 109 -1.47 -14.23 7.35
N ASN A 110 -0.83 -14.44 8.53
CA ASN A 110 -1.50 -14.95 9.71
C ASN A 110 -2.25 -13.83 10.41
N ILE A 111 -3.56 -14.00 10.59
CA ILE A 111 -4.46 -12.98 11.15
C ILE A 111 -4.23 -12.69 12.65
N PHE A 112 -3.44 -13.50 13.34
CA PHE A 112 -3.07 -13.31 14.76
C PHE A 112 -1.71 -12.63 14.93
N ASP A 113 -0.94 -12.47 13.86
CA ASP A 113 0.30 -11.69 13.85
C ASP A 113 0.02 -10.20 13.59
N THR A 114 0.99 -9.36 13.94
CA THR A 114 0.99 -7.93 13.66
C THR A 114 2.14 -7.57 12.72
N GLY A 115 1.95 -6.59 11.85
CA GLY A 115 2.96 -6.06 10.94
C GLY A 115 3.55 -4.77 11.48
N TRP A 116 4.86 -4.62 11.44
CA TRP A 116 5.56 -3.38 11.72
C TRP A 116 6.19 -2.85 10.42
N TYR A 117 5.86 -1.61 10.05
CA TYR A 117 6.49 -0.96 8.91
C TYR A 117 7.96 -0.64 9.20
N GLU A 118 8.89 -1.36 8.58
CA GLU A 118 10.34 -1.31 8.89
C GLU A 118 10.97 0.08 8.73
N ALA A 119 10.41 0.93 7.87
CA ALA A 119 10.87 2.30 7.69
C ALA A 119 10.30 3.30 8.71
N SER A 120 9.44 2.85 9.64
CA SER A 120 8.90 3.66 10.73
C SER A 120 9.78 3.60 11.99
N GLY A 121 9.35 4.25 13.09
CA GLY A 121 10.05 4.23 14.38
C GLY A 121 10.27 2.82 14.93
N LYS A 122 11.25 2.71 15.83
CA LYS A 122 11.56 1.48 16.58
C LYS A 122 11.44 1.73 18.08
N PRO A 123 11.09 0.70 18.88
CA PRO A 123 10.96 0.88 20.34
C PRO A 123 12.29 1.35 20.96
N GLY A 124 12.23 2.46 21.72
CA GLY A 124 13.37 3.08 22.40
C GLY A 124 14.32 3.87 21.50
N GLN A 125 13.92 4.20 20.27
CA GLN A 125 14.75 4.98 19.33
C GLN A 125 14.08 6.29 18.89
N GLY A 126 12.92 6.61 19.47
CA GLY A 126 12.14 7.80 19.12
C GLY A 126 11.34 7.64 17.83
N GLY A 127 10.55 8.68 17.51
CA GLY A 127 9.67 8.69 16.35
C GLY A 127 8.36 7.93 16.59
N THR A 128 7.67 7.58 15.51
CA THR A 128 6.39 6.85 15.57
C THR A 128 6.54 5.48 14.92
N MET A 129 6.29 4.42 15.69
CA MET A 129 6.21 3.06 15.17
C MET A 129 4.84 2.84 14.54
N LEU A 130 4.78 2.41 13.27
CA LEU A 130 3.54 2.05 12.59
C LEU A 130 3.36 0.54 12.61
N VAL A 131 2.23 0.11 13.14
CA VAL A 131 1.86 -1.30 13.26
C VAL A 131 0.48 -1.50 12.64
N ASP A 132 0.32 -2.56 11.87
CA ASP A 132 -0.97 -2.99 11.38
C ASP A 132 -1.29 -4.43 11.79
N GLY A 133 -2.52 -4.86 11.54
CA GLY A 133 -2.96 -6.22 11.79
C GLY A 133 -4.42 -6.39 11.40
N HIS A 134 -4.82 -7.64 11.28
CA HIS A 134 -6.16 -7.98 10.82
C HIS A 134 -7.26 -7.73 11.85
N ASN A 135 -8.38 -7.20 11.38
CA ASN A 135 -9.66 -7.23 12.10
C ASN A 135 -10.22 -8.66 12.15
N GLY A 136 -10.08 -9.41 11.07
CA GLY A 136 -10.53 -10.80 10.98
C GLY A 136 -10.27 -11.39 9.61
N GLY A 137 -10.41 -12.70 9.54
CA GLY A 137 -10.45 -13.46 8.32
C GLY A 137 -11.88 -13.87 7.97
N PRO A 138 -12.06 -14.79 6.99
CA PRO A 138 -13.37 -15.31 6.58
C PRO A 138 -14.16 -16.00 7.70
N HIS A 139 -13.49 -16.61 8.69
CA HIS A 139 -14.13 -17.48 9.67
C HIS A 139 -13.85 -17.09 11.13
N VAL A 140 -12.74 -16.42 11.41
CA VAL A 140 -12.32 -16.06 12.76
C VAL A 140 -11.96 -14.59 12.88
N HIS A 141 -12.03 -14.08 14.11
CA HIS A 141 -11.60 -12.72 14.44
C HIS A 141 -10.08 -12.62 14.41
N GLY A 142 -9.54 -11.54 13.83
CA GLY A 142 -8.13 -11.25 13.82
C GLY A 142 -7.65 -10.58 15.10
N VAL A 143 -6.34 -10.39 15.20
CA VAL A 143 -5.66 -9.84 16.38
C VAL A 143 -6.22 -8.50 16.84
N PHE A 144 -6.68 -7.64 15.91
CA PHE A 144 -7.17 -6.29 16.20
C PHE A 144 -8.68 -6.12 16.09
N LYS A 145 -9.47 -7.21 16.16
CA LYS A 145 -10.93 -7.15 16.13
C LYS A 145 -11.51 -6.17 17.13
N GLU A 146 -11.01 -6.20 18.37
CA GLU A 146 -11.52 -5.42 19.49
C GLU A 146 -10.75 -4.09 19.70
N LEU A 147 -9.89 -3.71 18.75
CA LEU A 147 -9.10 -2.46 18.82
C LEU A 147 -9.99 -1.21 19.04
N PRO A 148 -11.18 -1.09 18.44
CA PRO A 148 -12.08 0.05 18.68
C PRO A 148 -12.52 0.23 20.14
N THR A 149 -12.39 -0.79 21.00
CA THR A 149 -12.81 -0.75 22.41
C THR A 149 -11.78 -0.15 23.34
N LEU A 150 -10.55 0.12 22.87
CA LEU A 150 -9.54 0.81 23.65
C LEU A 150 -9.97 2.24 23.97
N VAL A 151 -9.58 2.73 25.15
CA VAL A 151 -9.82 4.10 25.57
C VAL A 151 -8.51 4.75 26.01
N GLU A 152 -8.52 6.06 26.15
CA GLU A 152 -7.39 6.83 26.67
C GLU A 152 -6.87 6.24 27.99
N GLY A 153 -5.55 6.07 28.10
CA GLY A 153 -4.87 5.47 29.25
C GLY A 153 -4.70 3.94 29.18
N ASP A 154 -5.34 3.23 28.26
CA ASP A 154 -5.07 1.79 28.04
C ASP A 154 -3.62 1.59 27.57
N ILE A 155 -3.02 0.47 27.99
CA ILE A 155 -1.60 0.21 27.73
C ILE A 155 -1.40 -0.78 26.58
N ILE A 156 -0.56 -0.39 25.65
CA ILE A 156 0.03 -1.22 24.61
C ILE A 156 1.47 -1.51 25.03
N THR A 157 1.86 -2.78 25.03
CA THR A 157 3.20 -3.21 25.40
C THR A 157 3.92 -3.79 24.19
N ILE A 158 5.15 -3.35 23.96
CA ILE A 158 6.06 -3.89 22.96
C ILE A 158 7.28 -4.50 23.68
N GLU A 159 7.54 -5.78 23.43
CA GLU A 159 8.81 -6.40 23.73
C GLU A 159 9.74 -6.25 22.51
N ARG A 160 10.94 -5.73 22.75
CA ARG A 160 12.00 -5.63 21.74
C ARG A 160 12.83 -6.92 21.69
N GLY A 161 13.56 -7.15 20.61
CA GLY A 161 14.35 -8.36 20.39
C GLY A 161 15.45 -8.63 21.43
N ASP A 162 15.90 -7.63 22.18
CA ASP A 162 16.82 -7.74 23.32
C ASP A 162 16.11 -8.01 24.68
N GLY A 163 14.76 -8.11 24.66
CA GLY A 163 13.95 -8.37 25.85
C GLY A 163 13.54 -7.10 26.61
N MET A 164 13.91 -5.89 26.14
CA MET A 164 13.42 -4.65 26.75
C MET A 164 11.92 -4.47 26.49
N ILE A 165 11.21 -3.96 27.50
CA ILE A 165 9.76 -3.77 27.47
C ILE A 165 9.43 -2.30 27.42
N TYR A 166 8.68 -1.88 26.40
CA TYR A 166 8.23 -0.51 26.20
C TYR A 166 6.71 -0.43 26.35
N ARG A 167 6.21 0.53 27.13
CA ARG A 167 4.78 0.70 27.41
C ARG A 167 4.30 2.03 26.85
N TYR A 168 3.24 1.97 26.05
CA TYR A 168 2.63 3.11 25.41
C TYR A 168 1.20 3.28 25.92
N ALA A 169 0.85 4.46 26.42
CA ALA A 169 -0.50 4.78 26.83
C ALA A 169 -1.31 5.38 25.66
N VAL A 170 -2.48 4.82 25.41
CA VAL A 170 -3.41 5.30 24.37
C VAL A 170 -3.81 6.75 24.67
N VAL A 171 -3.71 7.61 23.67
CA VAL A 171 -4.15 9.03 23.75
C VAL A 171 -5.22 9.34 22.69
N GLU A 172 -5.36 8.50 21.68
CA GLU A 172 -6.36 8.68 20.64
C GLU A 172 -6.83 7.32 20.11
N ASN A 173 -8.13 7.18 19.93
CA ASN A 173 -8.75 6.02 19.28
C ASN A 173 -9.88 6.53 18.38
N ILE A 174 -9.71 6.44 17.05
CA ILE A 174 -10.62 7.04 16.08
C ILE A 174 -10.90 6.08 14.91
N THR A 175 -12.16 6.07 14.47
CA THR A 175 -12.58 5.42 13.22
C THR A 175 -12.61 6.45 12.10
N VAL A 176 -11.91 6.17 11.01
CA VAL A 176 -11.80 7.05 9.84
C VAL A 176 -12.41 6.34 8.62
N PRO A 177 -13.27 7.01 7.83
CA PRO A 177 -13.75 6.46 6.56
C PRO A 177 -12.61 6.07 5.62
N LEU A 178 -12.81 5.05 4.79
CA LEU A 178 -11.79 4.52 3.90
C LEU A 178 -11.22 5.60 2.97
N GLU A 179 -12.07 6.46 2.43
CA GLU A 179 -11.70 7.56 1.55
C GLU A 179 -10.83 8.64 2.21
N GLU A 180 -10.83 8.72 3.54
CA GLU A 180 -10.03 9.66 4.32
C GLU A 180 -8.78 9.00 4.93
N SER A 181 -8.67 7.67 4.86
CA SER A 181 -7.64 6.89 5.57
C SER A 181 -6.22 7.23 5.14
N ASP A 182 -5.98 7.51 3.86
CA ASP A 182 -4.66 7.88 3.35
C ASP A 182 -4.22 9.25 3.88
N ALA A 183 -5.15 10.21 3.94
CA ALA A 183 -4.87 11.52 4.53
C ALA A 183 -4.58 11.41 6.03
N TYR A 184 -5.33 10.55 6.74
CA TYR A 184 -5.13 10.32 8.17
C TYR A 184 -3.83 9.55 8.46
N MET A 185 -3.37 8.67 7.56
CA MET A 185 -2.09 7.97 7.68
C MET A 185 -0.93 8.96 7.85
N ALA A 186 -0.94 10.10 7.14
CA ALA A 186 0.09 11.13 7.30
C ALA A 186 0.10 11.80 8.70
N ILE A 187 -1.05 11.77 9.40
CA ILE A 187 -1.18 12.19 10.79
C ILE A 187 -0.70 11.07 11.72
N ALA A 188 -1.14 9.85 11.47
CA ALA A 188 -0.77 8.65 12.25
C ALA A 188 0.74 8.35 12.20
N ALA A 189 1.42 8.74 11.14
CA ALA A 189 2.88 8.59 11.01
C ALA A 189 3.69 9.56 11.90
N LYS A 190 3.02 10.42 12.66
CA LYS A 190 3.66 11.37 13.59
C LYS A 190 3.16 11.15 15.01
N SER A 191 4.01 11.44 15.99
CA SER A 191 3.57 11.37 17.39
C SER A 191 2.39 12.31 17.67
N PRO A 192 1.35 11.85 18.39
CA PRO A 192 0.28 12.70 18.86
C PRO A 192 0.74 13.76 19.88
N VAL A 193 1.87 13.50 20.54
CA VAL A 193 2.55 14.44 21.45
C VAL A 193 3.90 14.81 20.84
N PRO A 194 4.12 16.06 20.39
CA PRO A 194 5.35 16.44 19.71
C PRO A 194 6.61 16.17 20.55
N GLY A 195 7.56 15.46 19.94
CA GLY A 195 8.85 15.11 20.59
C GLY A 195 8.84 13.80 21.36
N GLU A 196 7.67 13.25 21.66
CA GLU A 196 7.57 11.95 22.34
C GLU A 196 7.61 10.78 21.35
N GLU A 197 8.20 9.68 21.79
CA GLU A 197 8.12 8.40 21.07
C GLU A 197 6.68 7.86 21.13
N SER A 198 6.22 7.27 20.03
CA SER A 198 4.82 6.82 19.94
C SER A 198 4.65 5.57 19.09
N ILE A 199 3.49 4.96 19.20
CA ILE A 199 3.02 3.88 18.34
C ILE A 199 1.66 4.27 17.76
N SER A 200 1.44 3.97 16.48
CA SER A 200 0.13 4.02 15.82
C SER A 200 -0.23 2.64 15.32
N ILE A 201 -1.35 2.10 15.79
CA ILE A 201 -1.91 0.81 15.35
C ILE A 201 -3.07 1.06 14.40
N ILE A 202 -3.11 0.28 13.32
CA ILE A 202 -4.09 0.42 12.25
C ILE A 202 -4.75 -0.93 11.98
N THR A 203 -6.07 -0.93 11.80
CA THR A 203 -6.81 -2.12 11.36
C THR A 203 -8.01 -1.72 10.50
N CYS A 204 -8.54 -2.67 9.75
CA CYS A 204 -9.82 -2.52 9.06
C CYS A 204 -10.95 -2.53 10.08
N THR A 205 -12.04 -1.75 9.83
CA THR A 205 -13.23 -1.75 10.68
C THR A 205 -14.46 -1.28 9.91
N GLY A 206 -15.64 -1.32 10.54
CA GLY A 206 -16.91 -0.88 9.95
C GLY A 206 -17.59 -1.93 9.09
N GLU A 207 -18.33 -1.47 8.08
CA GLU A 207 -19.08 -2.31 7.16
C GLU A 207 -18.17 -2.91 6.08
N TRP A 208 -18.42 -4.18 5.72
CA TRP A 208 -17.74 -4.83 4.60
C TRP A 208 -18.42 -4.49 3.27
N SER A 209 -17.66 -3.95 2.33
CA SER A 209 -18.13 -3.69 0.98
C SER A 209 -17.85 -4.89 0.05
N GLN A 210 -18.92 -5.55 -0.40
CA GLN A 210 -18.80 -6.61 -1.41
C GLN A 210 -18.25 -6.09 -2.75
N GLN A 211 -18.54 -4.85 -3.07
CA GLN A 211 -18.11 -4.24 -4.32
C GLN A 211 -16.60 -3.92 -4.31
N GLN A 212 -16.12 -3.40 -3.19
CA GLN A 212 -14.70 -3.01 -3.04
C GLN A 212 -13.85 -4.12 -2.44
N GLN A 213 -14.45 -5.21 -1.97
CA GLN A 213 -13.78 -6.33 -1.30
C GLN A 213 -12.90 -5.87 -0.13
N THR A 214 -13.38 -4.88 0.64
CA THR A 214 -12.72 -4.33 1.81
C THR A 214 -13.72 -3.73 2.80
N TYR A 215 -13.25 -3.42 4.00
CA TYR A 215 -13.99 -2.66 5.00
C TYR A 215 -14.02 -1.17 4.64
N LEU A 216 -15.14 -0.50 4.89
CA LEU A 216 -15.37 0.91 4.55
C LEU A 216 -14.75 1.91 5.54
N SER A 217 -14.06 1.44 6.56
CA SER A 217 -13.37 2.28 7.54
C SER A 217 -12.05 1.64 8.00
N ARG A 218 -11.21 2.49 8.57
CA ARG A 218 -9.99 2.11 9.28
C ARG A 218 -10.06 2.59 10.71
N GLN A 219 -9.63 1.75 11.64
CA GLN A 219 -9.43 2.12 13.04
C GLN A 219 -7.98 2.51 13.24
N PHE A 220 -7.75 3.66 13.85
CA PHE A 220 -6.44 4.13 14.27
C PHE A 220 -6.42 4.28 15.79
N VAL A 221 -5.43 3.69 16.43
CA VAL A 221 -5.11 3.89 17.84
C VAL A 221 -3.72 4.47 17.92
N ARG A 222 -3.59 5.62 18.59
CA ARG A 222 -2.29 6.29 18.77
C ARG A 222 -1.96 6.38 20.25
N ALA A 223 -0.75 5.96 20.59
CA ALA A 223 -0.30 5.91 21.97
C ALA A 223 1.12 6.48 22.09
N VAL A 224 1.45 7.04 23.25
CA VAL A 224 2.79 7.61 23.55
C VAL A 224 3.52 6.77 24.57
N LEU A 225 4.83 6.73 24.46
CA LEU A 225 5.70 6.03 25.42
C LEU A 225 5.54 6.64 26.80
N VAL A 226 5.34 5.78 27.82
CA VAL A 226 5.19 6.18 29.23
C VAL A 226 6.17 5.50 30.15
N ASP A 227 6.75 4.36 29.75
CA ASP A 227 7.71 3.58 30.54
C ASP A 227 8.55 2.65 29.65
N GLU A 228 9.78 2.33 30.08
CA GLU A 228 10.72 1.41 29.43
C GLU A 228 10.99 0.18 30.33
#